data_43a03e3c8896e8e45faa46c2b37fbb90
#
_entry.id   43a03e3c8896e8e45faa46c2b37fbb90
#
_cell.length_a   1.000
_cell.length_b   1.000
_cell.length_c   1.000
_cell.angle_alpha   90.00
_cell.angle_beta   90.00
_cell.angle_gamma   90.00
#
_symmetry.space_group_name_H-M   'P 1'
#
loop_
_entity.id
_entity.type
_entity.pdbx_description
1 polymer ?
#
loop_
_entity_poly.entity_id
_entity_poly.type
_entity_poly.pdbx_seq_one_letter_code
_entity_poly.pdbx_strand_id
1 'polypeptide(L)'
;MSKKLSFTRACPICSSDSWEIVLPLAPTPLGDRLSETHEMACALPKYALDLALCKQCGHAFLPLVVSPEESYNDYFFETSDSPGLSDSMKRLAEQLWQEVTKSKPRYVLDIGSNDGTWLRHFKNFGAKVLGIEPSPRHAHVASESGIETVNDYFSTSSAVKIAEKYGTPNLITANFVTANVPDLNNFFEAVANLCDNETTIAILTGYHPDQFRVNMFDFVYHEHVSYFTCQDFINLGEKYGLILVDAQRIGLKGGSLRAILRKQTAHSPINGDVGRLAQFENWLNVRSANWFSDVHKQIKRAQQQTHNLLDQVGATRIVGYGVSHSVTTLIYQFGLDNRIEVLTDDNPRRQKKFAPGSGLSVINPQKITEDGFDSVIIMAWQHDALIIERLKEIGFSGSIVQPLPRAALTERKS
;
A
#
# COMPACT_ATOMS: atom_id res chain seq x y z
N MET A 1 -18.29 13.25 -18.43
CA MET A 1 -18.59 12.49 -17.20
C MET A 1 -17.49 11.46 -17.03
N SER A 2 -16.54 11.66 -16.12
CA SER A 2 -15.52 10.66 -15.77
C SER A 2 -16.24 9.41 -15.25
N LYS A 3 -15.91 8.24 -15.81
CA LYS A 3 -16.48 6.98 -15.31
C LYS A 3 -15.81 6.70 -13.96
N LYS A 4 -16.57 6.84 -12.86
CA LYS A 4 -16.09 6.59 -11.50
C LYS A 4 -15.50 5.19 -11.30
N LEU A 5 -15.92 4.24 -12.13
CA LEU A 5 -15.52 2.83 -12.10
C LEU A 5 -15.23 2.34 -13.51
N SER A 6 -14.21 1.53 -13.66
CA SER A 6 -13.92 0.78 -14.88
C SER A 6 -13.53 -0.65 -14.55
N PHE A 7 -13.89 -1.58 -15.46
CA PHE A 7 -13.36 -2.93 -15.42
C PHE A 7 -12.23 -3.02 -16.43
N THR A 8 -11.05 -3.43 -15.99
CA THR A 8 -9.98 -3.76 -16.91
C THR A 8 -10.31 -5.05 -17.65
N ARG A 9 -10.11 -5.05 -18.97
CA ARG A 9 -10.32 -6.23 -19.80
C ARG A 9 -9.03 -6.99 -20.08
N ALA A 10 -7.90 -6.38 -19.77
CA ALA A 10 -6.58 -6.90 -20.07
C ALA A 10 -5.63 -6.74 -18.88
N CYS A 11 -4.65 -7.63 -18.79
CA CYS A 11 -3.59 -7.56 -17.78
C CYS A 11 -2.81 -6.24 -17.91
N PRO A 12 -2.60 -5.49 -16.82
CA PRO A 12 -1.90 -4.20 -16.86
C PRO A 12 -0.42 -4.30 -17.27
N ILE A 13 0.18 -5.50 -17.26
CA ILE A 13 1.59 -5.71 -17.68
C ILE A 13 1.67 -6.21 -19.13
N CYS A 14 1.12 -7.39 -19.44
CA CYS A 14 1.30 -8.03 -20.74
C CYS A 14 0.16 -7.79 -21.73
N SER A 15 -0.89 -7.08 -21.31
CA SER A 15 -2.07 -6.76 -22.11
C SER A 15 -2.90 -7.98 -22.57
N SER A 16 -2.67 -9.17 -22.01
CA SER A 16 -3.47 -10.36 -22.27
C SER A 16 -4.85 -10.22 -21.63
N ASP A 17 -5.89 -10.67 -22.34
CA ASP A 17 -7.27 -10.79 -21.84
C ASP A 17 -7.54 -12.14 -21.14
N SER A 18 -6.54 -13.03 -21.11
CA SER A 18 -6.61 -14.35 -20.46
C SER A 18 -6.21 -14.26 -18.97
N TRP A 19 -7.19 -14.11 -18.10
CA TRP A 19 -7.02 -14.08 -16.67
C TRP A 19 -8.20 -14.75 -15.94
N GLU A 20 -8.05 -15.04 -14.68
CA GLU A 20 -9.11 -15.60 -13.84
C GLU A 20 -9.08 -15.02 -12.42
N ILE A 21 -10.23 -15.04 -11.74
CA ILE A 21 -10.30 -14.69 -10.31
C ILE A 21 -9.67 -15.82 -9.51
N VAL A 22 -8.67 -15.49 -8.70
CA VAL A 22 -7.91 -16.45 -7.88
C VAL A 22 -8.10 -16.25 -6.38
N LEU A 23 -8.46 -15.04 -5.95
CA LEU A 23 -8.77 -14.73 -4.56
C LEU A 23 -10.09 -13.95 -4.52
N PRO A 24 -11.24 -14.63 -4.39
CA PRO A 24 -12.52 -13.97 -4.21
C PRO A 24 -12.59 -13.38 -2.81
N LEU A 25 -12.87 -12.08 -2.73
CA LEU A 25 -13.05 -11.34 -1.50
C LEU A 25 -14.45 -10.72 -1.44
N ALA A 26 -14.98 -10.51 -0.23
CA ALA A 26 -16.28 -9.88 -0.05
C ALA A 26 -16.25 -8.43 -0.58
N PRO A 27 -17.35 -7.97 -1.23
CA PRO A 27 -17.46 -6.57 -1.64
C PRO A 27 -17.27 -5.63 -0.46
N THR A 28 -16.45 -4.60 -0.66
CA THR A 28 -15.98 -3.70 0.39
C THR A 28 -16.18 -2.26 -0.06
N PRO A 29 -16.57 -1.31 0.81
CA PRO A 29 -16.56 0.10 0.45
C PRO A 29 -15.11 0.60 0.27
N LEU A 30 -14.94 1.76 -0.37
CA LEU A 30 -13.63 2.41 -0.42
C LEU A 30 -13.15 2.71 0.99
N GLY A 31 -11.92 2.29 1.29
CA GLY A 31 -11.31 2.48 2.61
C GLY A 31 -11.04 3.96 2.91
N ASP A 32 -10.87 4.27 4.19
CA ASP A 32 -10.53 5.61 4.72
C ASP A 32 -11.53 6.74 4.34
N ARG A 33 -12.69 6.42 3.75
CA ARG A 33 -13.77 7.35 3.44
C ARG A 33 -14.71 7.53 4.64
N LEU A 34 -14.19 8.15 5.67
CA LEU A 34 -14.97 8.47 6.85
C LEU A 34 -16.03 9.54 6.54
N SER A 35 -17.24 9.36 7.06
CA SER A 35 -18.36 10.28 6.89
C SER A 35 -18.65 11.05 8.16
N GLU A 36 -19.24 12.24 8.02
CA GLU A 36 -19.62 13.08 9.16
C GLU A 36 -20.89 12.57 9.87
N THR A 37 -21.74 11.80 9.18
CA THR A 37 -22.93 11.22 9.78
C THR A 37 -23.04 9.72 9.51
N HIS A 38 -23.77 9.02 10.39
CA HIS A 38 -24.04 7.60 10.25
C HIS A 38 -24.76 7.27 8.93
N GLU A 39 -25.76 8.06 8.57
CA GLU A 39 -26.56 7.85 7.36
C GLU A 39 -25.69 7.98 6.10
N MET A 40 -24.82 8.98 6.04
CA MET A 40 -23.87 9.15 4.94
C MET A 40 -22.92 7.96 4.84
N ALA A 41 -22.41 7.47 5.97
CA ALA A 41 -21.51 6.32 6.00
C ALA A 41 -22.20 5.04 5.49
N CYS A 42 -23.41 4.76 5.98
CA CYS A 42 -24.19 3.59 5.57
C CYS A 42 -24.63 3.64 4.09
N ALA A 43 -24.76 4.83 3.52
CA ALA A 43 -25.10 5.02 2.10
C ALA A 43 -23.94 4.78 1.14
N LEU A 44 -22.70 4.64 1.63
CA LEU A 44 -21.53 4.39 0.78
C LEU A 44 -21.63 3.00 0.13
N PRO A 45 -21.44 2.91 -1.19
CA PRO A 45 -21.54 1.64 -1.90
C PRO A 45 -20.35 0.73 -1.59
N LYS A 46 -20.60 -0.59 -1.67
CA LYS A 46 -19.58 -1.63 -1.64
C LYS A 46 -19.23 -2.04 -3.07
N TYR A 47 -17.96 -2.27 -3.35
CA TYR A 47 -17.45 -2.64 -4.65
C TYR A 47 -16.74 -4.00 -4.59
N ALA A 48 -16.76 -4.73 -5.70
CA ALA A 48 -16.03 -6.00 -5.82
C ALA A 48 -14.55 -5.78 -5.52
N LEU A 49 -13.94 -6.70 -4.78
CA LEU A 49 -12.53 -6.63 -4.37
C LEU A 49 -11.78 -7.93 -4.75
N ASP A 50 -12.29 -8.63 -5.74
CA ASP A 50 -11.70 -9.87 -6.20
C ASP A 50 -10.32 -9.64 -6.83
N LEU A 51 -9.34 -10.50 -6.49
CA LEU A 51 -8.02 -10.49 -7.10
C LEU A 51 -7.97 -11.46 -8.27
N ALA A 52 -7.53 -10.98 -9.42
CA ALA A 52 -7.33 -11.75 -10.64
C ALA A 52 -5.85 -12.10 -10.83
N LEU A 53 -5.60 -13.21 -11.53
CA LEU A 53 -4.28 -13.66 -11.97
C LEU A 53 -4.25 -13.76 -13.49
N CYS A 54 -3.29 -13.11 -14.12
CA CYS A 54 -3.04 -13.25 -15.55
C CYS A 54 -2.47 -14.65 -15.84
N LYS A 55 -3.11 -15.39 -16.75
CA LYS A 55 -2.66 -16.74 -17.14
C LYS A 55 -1.38 -16.72 -18.00
N GLN A 56 -1.08 -15.59 -18.64
CA GLN A 56 0.09 -15.47 -19.51
C GLN A 56 1.35 -15.08 -18.75
N CYS A 57 1.29 -14.01 -17.91
CA CYS A 57 2.48 -13.51 -17.23
C CYS A 57 2.47 -13.74 -15.71
N GLY A 58 1.37 -14.23 -15.13
CA GLY A 58 1.25 -14.50 -13.70
C GLY A 58 1.14 -13.25 -12.81
N HIS A 59 0.88 -12.07 -13.39
CA HIS A 59 0.64 -10.85 -12.60
C HIS A 59 -0.71 -10.91 -11.90
N ALA A 60 -0.74 -10.51 -10.63
CA ALA A 60 -1.96 -10.41 -9.84
C ALA A 60 -2.45 -8.96 -9.78
N PHE A 61 -3.76 -8.72 -10.01
CA PHE A 61 -4.32 -7.39 -10.11
C PHE A 61 -5.82 -7.36 -9.77
N LEU A 62 -6.35 -6.16 -9.46
CA LEU A 62 -7.79 -5.96 -9.31
C LEU A 62 -8.41 -5.66 -10.69
N PRO A 63 -9.38 -6.45 -11.16
CA PRO A 63 -10.08 -6.17 -12.42
C PRO A 63 -11.04 -4.97 -12.32
N LEU A 64 -11.54 -4.65 -11.12
CA LEU A 64 -12.30 -3.43 -10.87
C LEU A 64 -11.35 -2.31 -10.47
N VAL A 65 -11.29 -1.25 -11.27
CA VAL A 65 -10.50 -0.05 -11.01
C VAL A 65 -11.42 1.11 -10.66
N VAL A 66 -11.19 1.70 -9.51
CA VAL A 66 -11.81 2.98 -9.11
C VAL A 66 -10.96 4.11 -9.70
N SER A 67 -11.62 5.16 -10.22
CA SER A 67 -10.87 6.26 -10.82
C SER A 67 -9.98 6.95 -9.78
N PRO A 68 -8.76 7.37 -10.17
CA PRO A 68 -7.87 8.08 -9.26
C PRO A 68 -8.51 9.32 -8.63
N GLU A 69 -9.36 10.04 -9.38
CA GLU A 69 -10.07 11.21 -8.86
C GLU A 69 -11.00 10.84 -7.69
N GLU A 70 -11.64 9.68 -7.73
CA GLU A 70 -12.46 9.21 -6.61
C GLU A 70 -11.61 8.77 -5.42
N SER A 71 -10.40 8.25 -5.66
CA SER A 71 -9.53 7.73 -4.59
C SER A 71 -8.73 8.84 -3.90
N TYR A 72 -8.33 9.92 -4.62
CA TYR A 72 -7.37 10.91 -4.11
C TYR A 72 -7.98 12.26 -3.77
N ASN A 73 -9.27 12.55 -4.07
CA ASN A 73 -9.88 13.84 -3.73
C ASN A 73 -9.83 14.15 -2.22
N ASP A 74 -9.95 13.14 -1.37
CA ASP A 74 -9.93 13.25 0.09
C ASP A 74 -8.78 12.45 0.73
N TYR A 75 -7.65 12.34 0.03
CA TYR A 75 -6.51 11.59 0.53
C TYR A 75 -5.78 12.36 1.63
N PHE A 76 -5.81 11.82 2.85
CA PHE A 76 -5.28 12.49 4.05
C PHE A 76 -3.93 11.94 4.52
N PHE A 77 -3.43 10.86 3.94
CA PHE A 77 -2.20 10.23 4.38
C PHE A 77 -0.98 11.09 4.04
N GLU A 78 -0.26 11.54 5.05
CA GLU A 78 1.06 12.17 4.94
C GLU A 78 2.14 11.18 5.39
N THR A 79 3.24 11.13 4.65
CA THR A 79 4.38 10.25 5.00
C THR A 79 4.92 10.57 6.38
N SER A 80 4.89 11.84 6.76
CA SER A 80 5.30 12.34 8.07
C SER A 80 4.41 11.87 9.23
N ASP A 81 3.14 11.54 8.98
CA ASP A 81 2.18 11.12 10.01
C ASP A 81 2.35 9.67 10.49
N SER A 82 3.12 8.86 9.75
CA SER A 82 3.30 7.44 10.09
C SER A 82 4.47 7.19 11.02
N PRO A 83 4.25 6.71 12.26
CA PRO A 83 5.33 6.42 13.21
C PRO A 83 6.38 5.48 12.60
N GLY A 84 7.65 5.88 12.67
CA GLY A 84 8.79 5.08 12.19
C GLY A 84 8.94 4.97 10.66
N LEU A 85 7.95 5.41 9.86
CA LEU A 85 8.06 5.39 8.40
C LEU A 85 9.09 6.42 7.93
N SER A 86 9.05 7.65 8.46
CA SER A 86 10.00 8.71 8.12
C SER A 86 11.46 8.30 8.39
N ASP A 87 11.73 7.65 9.54
CA ASP A 87 13.07 7.13 9.86
C ASP A 87 13.49 5.99 8.93
N SER A 88 12.56 5.13 8.56
CA SER A 88 12.83 4.05 7.61
C SER A 88 13.10 4.60 6.21
N MET A 89 12.34 5.61 5.77
CA MET A 89 12.58 6.32 4.51
C MET A 89 13.94 7.01 4.51
N LYS A 90 14.34 7.65 5.61
CA LYS A 90 15.69 8.24 5.76
C LYS A 90 16.77 7.19 5.53
N ARG A 91 16.71 6.05 6.23
CA ARG A 91 17.70 4.97 6.06
C ARG A 91 17.75 4.43 4.62
N LEU A 92 16.60 4.25 3.99
CA LEU A 92 16.53 3.81 2.59
C LEU A 92 17.09 4.86 1.62
N ALA A 93 16.85 6.15 1.87
CA ALA A 93 17.42 7.23 1.08
C ALA A 93 18.95 7.27 1.20
N GLU A 94 19.50 7.11 2.42
CA GLU A 94 20.92 7.03 2.68
C GLU A 94 21.56 5.83 1.95
N GLN A 95 20.94 4.64 2.04
CA GLN A 95 21.40 3.44 1.32
C GLN A 95 21.38 3.66 -0.19
N LEU A 96 20.26 4.13 -0.73
CA LEU A 96 20.12 4.38 -2.16
C LEU A 96 21.14 5.42 -2.65
N TRP A 97 21.34 6.49 -1.86
CA TRP A 97 22.36 7.50 -2.15
C TRP A 97 23.77 6.94 -2.23
N GLN A 98 24.12 5.97 -1.39
CA GLN A 98 25.43 5.32 -1.40
C GLN A 98 25.58 4.28 -2.51
N GLU A 99 24.54 3.48 -2.76
CA GLU A 99 24.57 2.37 -3.71
C GLU A 99 24.53 2.85 -5.17
N VAL A 100 23.69 3.86 -5.44
CA VAL A 100 23.45 4.35 -6.80
C VAL A 100 24.57 5.25 -7.29
N THR A 101 25.35 5.79 -6.39
CA THR A 101 26.26 6.90 -6.67
C THR A 101 27.72 6.50 -6.69
N LYS A 102 28.16 5.86 -7.75
CA LYS A 102 29.55 6.11 -8.22
C LYS A 102 29.75 7.58 -8.68
N SER A 103 28.67 8.24 -9.09
CA SER A 103 28.54 9.70 -9.29
C SER A 103 27.28 10.16 -8.57
N LYS A 104 27.41 11.02 -7.56
CA LYS A 104 26.29 11.56 -6.77
C LYS A 104 25.17 12.06 -7.70
N PRO A 105 23.90 11.62 -7.56
CA PRO A 105 22.84 12.10 -8.42
C PRO A 105 22.71 13.62 -8.23
N ARG A 106 22.86 14.33 -9.34
CA ARG A 106 22.75 15.79 -9.34
C ARG A 106 21.27 16.24 -9.32
N TYR A 107 20.39 15.38 -9.87
CA TYR A 107 18.99 15.64 -10.00
C TYR A 107 18.17 14.37 -9.72
N VAL A 108 17.25 14.45 -8.74
CA VAL A 108 16.35 13.40 -8.30
C VAL A 108 14.93 13.82 -8.60
N LEU A 109 14.19 12.97 -9.32
CA LEU A 109 12.75 13.08 -9.52
C LEU A 109 12.05 12.02 -8.67
N ASP A 110 11.05 12.39 -7.86
CA ASP A 110 10.20 11.46 -7.14
C ASP A 110 8.77 11.51 -7.68
N ILE A 111 8.26 10.35 -8.09
CA ILE A 111 6.91 10.19 -8.65
C ILE A 111 5.96 9.82 -7.52
N GLY A 112 4.87 10.58 -7.33
CA GLY A 112 3.98 10.47 -6.19
C GLY A 112 4.67 10.93 -4.91
N SER A 113 5.25 12.14 -4.97
CA SER A 113 6.17 12.64 -3.95
C SER A 113 5.53 13.01 -2.61
N ASN A 114 4.20 12.94 -2.50
CA ASN A 114 3.42 13.25 -1.30
C ASN A 114 3.85 14.62 -0.70
N ASP A 115 4.08 14.70 0.63
CA ASP A 115 4.52 15.90 1.36
C ASP A 115 6.01 16.28 1.16
N GLY A 116 6.71 15.61 0.24
CA GLY A 116 8.13 15.84 -0.06
C GLY A 116 9.11 15.29 0.98
N THR A 117 8.65 14.54 1.97
CA THR A 117 9.51 13.96 3.04
C THR A 117 10.67 13.15 2.46
N TRP A 118 10.43 12.30 1.45
CA TRP A 118 11.46 11.52 0.77
C TRP A 118 12.51 12.40 0.07
N LEU A 119 12.06 13.36 -0.72
CA LEU A 119 12.94 14.28 -1.47
C LEU A 119 13.78 15.18 -0.58
N ARG A 120 13.28 15.50 0.62
CA ARG A 120 14.02 16.32 1.60
C ARG A 120 15.35 15.67 2.00
N HIS A 121 15.42 14.34 2.06
CA HIS A 121 16.68 13.64 2.34
C HIS A 121 17.70 13.87 1.22
N PHE A 122 17.31 13.72 -0.05
CA PHE A 122 18.22 13.96 -1.19
C PHE A 122 18.63 15.43 -1.33
N LYS A 123 17.72 16.35 -1.02
CA LYS A 123 18.05 17.79 -0.97
C LYS A 123 19.12 18.06 0.10
N ASN A 124 19.05 17.43 1.26
CA ASN A 124 20.04 17.55 2.32
C ASN A 124 21.39 16.91 1.93
N PHE A 125 21.40 15.95 1.02
CA PHE A 125 22.63 15.40 0.44
C PHE A 125 23.21 16.27 -0.68
N GLY A 126 22.55 17.39 -1.04
CA GLY A 126 23.01 18.35 -2.04
C GLY A 126 22.48 18.11 -3.46
N ALA A 127 21.49 17.25 -3.66
CA ALA A 127 20.84 17.07 -4.95
C ALA A 127 19.84 18.19 -5.26
N LYS A 128 19.68 18.53 -6.56
CA LYS A 128 18.47 19.14 -7.06
C LYS A 128 17.34 18.13 -6.97
N VAL A 129 16.18 18.54 -6.49
CA VAL A 129 15.03 17.63 -6.31
C VAL A 129 13.80 18.21 -6.99
N LEU A 130 12.97 17.32 -7.53
CA LEU A 130 11.67 17.64 -8.10
C LEU A 130 10.67 16.54 -7.70
N GLY A 131 9.50 16.93 -7.20
CA GLY A 131 8.36 16.06 -7.02
C GLY A 131 7.35 16.18 -8.16
N ILE A 132 6.62 15.09 -8.43
CA ILE A 132 5.36 15.14 -9.15
C ILE A 132 4.30 14.44 -8.31
N GLU A 133 3.20 15.15 -8.00
CA GLU A 133 2.18 14.73 -7.04
C GLU A 133 0.79 15.14 -7.52
N PRO A 134 -0.15 14.20 -7.75
CA PRO A 134 -1.49 14.54 -8.23
C PRO A 134 -2.38 15.24 -7.19
N SER A 135 -2.17 15.00 -5.89
CA SER A 135 -2.94 15.66 -4.84
C SER A 135 -2.53 17.14 -4.70
N PRO A 136 -3.45 18.10 -4.97
CA PRO A 136 -3.12 19.53 -4.83
C PRO A 136 -2.68 19.89 -3.41
N ARG A 137 -3.29 19.26 -2.40
CA ARG A 137 -2.95 19.51 -0.99
C ARG A 137 -1.50 19.09 -0.70
N HIS A 138 -1.10 17.89 -1.09
CA HIS A 138 0.25 17.39 -0.81
C HIS A 138 1.31 18.11 -1.61
N ALA A 139 1.04 18.43 -2.89
CA ALA A 139 1.92 19.24 -3.72
C ALA A 139 2.15 20.64 -3.10
N HIS A 140 1.10 21.24 -2.51
CA HIS A 140 1.20 22.51 -1.82
C HIS A 140 2.07 22.41 -0.55
N VAL A 141 1.82 21.40 0.33
CA VAL A 141 2.61 21.15 1.54
C VAL A 141 4.09 20.91 1.20
N ALA A 142 4.37 20.10 0.17
CA ALA A 142 5.74 19.88 -0.30
C ALA A 142 6.40 21.20 -0.75
N SER A 143 5.69 22.00 -1.53
CA SER A 143 6.19 23.28 -2.04
C SER A 143 6.47 24.30 -0.92
N GLU A 144 5.58 24.42 0.07
CA GLU A 144 5.79 25.26 1.26
C GLU A 144 7.00 24.80 2.09
N SER A 145 7.29 23.50 2.10
CA SER A 145 8.49 22.94 2.74
C SER A 145 9.78 23.12 1.89
N GLY A 146 9.67 23.83 0.75
CA GLY A 146 10.78 24.12 -0.15
C GLY A 146 11.17 22.97 -1.09
N ILE A 147 10.27 22.01 -1.34
CA ILE A 147 10.44 20.97 -2.34
C ILE A 147 9.62 21.36 -3.58
N GLU A 148 10.31 21.72 -4.68
CA GLU A 148 9.63 22.00 -5.94
C GLU A 148 8.82 20.80 -6.39
N THR A 149 7.50 20.98 -6.63
CA THR A 149 6.57 19.91 -6.92
C THR A 149 5.62 20.29 -8.04
N VAL A 150 5.54 19.47 -9.08
CA VAL A 150 4.57 19.59 -10.17
C VAL A 150 3.27 18.93 -9.70
N ASN A 151 2.17 19.69 -9.66
CA ASN A 151 0.87 19.13 -9.33
C ASN A 151 0.21 18.56 -10.60
N ASP A 152 0.50 17.31 -10.89
CA ASP A 152 -0.06 16.56 -12.04
C ASP A 152 0.11 15.05 -11.80
N TYR A 153 -0.62 14.24 -12.57
CA TYR A 153 -0.37 12.80 -12.68
C TYR A 153 0.88 12.55 -13.53
N PHE A 154 1.68 11.55 -13.11
CA PHE A 154 2.82 11.12 -13.93
C PHE A 154 2.33 10.29 -15.13
N SER A 155 2.70 10.74 -16.33
CA SER A 155 2.28 10.19 -17.62
C SER A 155 3.33 10.51 -18.68
N THR A 156 3.19 9.95 -19.88
CA THR A 156 4.05 10.29 -21.02
C THR A 156 4.03 11.81 -21.32
N SER A 157 2.87 12.45 -21.18
CA SER A 157 2.75 13.90 -21.43
C SER A 157 3.43 14.75 -20.36
N SER A 158 3.30 14.41 -19.08
CA SER A 158 3.97 15.13 -17.98
C SER A 158 5.49 14.89 -18.00
N ALA A 159 5.93 13.67 -18.36
CA ALA A 159 7.34 13.34 -18.50
C ALA A 159 8.04 14.20 -19.56
N VAL A 160 7.40 14.45 -20.71
CA VAL A 160 7.92 15.36 -21.75
C VAL A 160 8.10 16.77 -21.21
N LYS A 161 7.09 17.32 -20.54
CA LYS A 161 7.18 18.67 -19.92
C LYS A 161 8.28 18.75 -18.88
N ILE A 162 8.46 17.70 -18.06
CA ILE A 162 9.54 17.61 -17.07
C ILE A 162 10.90 17.61 -17.77
N ALA A 163 11.08 16.78 -18.80
CA ALA A 163 12.32 16.72 -19.56
C ALA A 163 12.68 18.09 -20.20
N GLU A 164 11.73 18.75 -20.82
CA GLU A 164 11.91 20.07 -21.44
C GLU A 164 12.30 21.16 -20.43
N LYS A 165 11.65 21.18 -19.27
CA LYS A 165 11.86 22.24 -18.28
C LYS A 165 13.04 21.98 -17.34
N TYR A 166 13.26 20.73 -16.94
CA TYR A 166 14.18 20.39 -15.85
C TYR A 166 15.36 19.52 -16.30
N GLY A 167 15.29 18.94 -17.52
CA GLY A 167 16.26 17.99 -18.04
C GLY A 167 16.03 16.55 -17.56
N THR A 168 16.94 15.68 -17.92
CA THR A 168 16.90 14.24 -17.58
C THR A 168 17.35 14.02 -16.14
N PRO A 169 16.60 13.33 -15.27
CA PRO A 169 17.01 13.01 -13.92
C PRO A 169 18.09 11.91 -13.90
N ASN A 170 19.01 12.00 -12.93
CA ASN A 170 19.96 10.91 -12.67
C ASN A 170 19.37 9.79 -11.84
N LEU A 171 18.37 10.13 -11.00
CA LEU A 171 17.64 9.19 -10.18
C LEU A 171 16.13 9.49 -10.28
N ILE A 172 15.36 8.48 -10.65
CA ILE A 172 13.89 8.50 -10.59
C ILE A 172 13.48 7.57 -9.45
N THR A 173 12.64 8.04 -8.54
CA THR A 173 12.07 7.24 -7.46
C THR A 173 10.56 7.17 -7.56
N ALA A 174 9.97 6.05 -7.13
CA ALA A 174 8.53 5.88 -6.97
C ALA A 174 8.28 4.97 -5.76
N ASN A 175 7.85 5.56 -4.65
CA ASN A 175 7.71 4.84 -3.39
C ASN A 175 6.24 4.61 -3.05
N PHE A 176 5.79 3.34 -3.06
CA PHE A 176 4.41 2.93 -2.80
C PHE A 176 3.37 3.59 -3.72
N VAL A 177 3.76 3.85 -4.98
CA VAL A 177 2.93 4.47 -6.02
C VAL A 177 2.50 3.47 -7.07
N THR A 178 3.43 2.61 -7.54
CA THR A 178 3.20 1.74 -8.69
C THR A 178 2.02 0.79 -8.51
N ALA A 179 1.74 0.35 -7.27
CA ALA A 179 0.57 -0.47 -6.96
C ALA A 179 -0.76 0.26 -7.22
N ASN A 180 -0.75 1.59 -7.20
CA ASN A 180 -1.92 2.44 -7.34
C ASN A 180 -2.11 2.98 -8.76
N VAL A 181 -1.20 2.65 -9.67
CA VAL A 181 -1.23 3.13 -11.07
C VAL A 181 -2.11 2.20 -11.92
N PRO A 182 -3.26 2.69 -12.44
CA PRO A 182 -4.14 1.87 -13.25
C PRO A 182 -3.54 1.51 -14.61
N ASP A 183 -2.79 2.43 -15.21
CA ASP A 183 -2.12 2.25 -16.51
C ASP A 183 -0.61 2.15 -16.33
N LEU A 184 -0.14 0.95 -15.95
CA LEU A 184 1.28 0.66 -15.81
C LEU A 184 2.04 0.80 -17.14
N ASN A 185 1.37 0.60 -18.28
CA ASN A 185 2.00 0.73 -19.58
C ASN A 185 2.38 2.19 -19.85
N ASN A 186 1.47 3.12 -19.65
CA ASN A 186 1.76 4.56 -19.79
C ASN A 186 2.82 5.02 -18.77
N PHE A 187 2.75 4.51 -17.54
CA PHE A 187 3.73 4.83 -16.49
C PHE A 187 5.15 4.39 -16.87
N PHE A 188 5.35 3.13 -17.27
CA PHE A 188 6.69 2.61 -17.62
C PHE A 188 7.21 3.17 -18.94
N GLU A 189 6.34 3.45 -19.91
CA GLU A 189 6.69 4.17 -21.12
C GLU A 189 7.20 5.59 -20.80
N ALA A 190 6.51 6.32 -19.92
CA ALA A 190 6.90 7.63 -19.47
C ALA A 190 8.27 7.62 -18.75
N VAL A 191 8.48 6.64 -17.85
CA VAL A 191 9.76 6.44 -17.16
C VAL A 191 10.87 6.16 -18.16
N ALA A 192 10.67 5.22 -19.11
CA ALA A 192 11.69 4.84 -20.10
C ALA A 192 12.07 6.02 -21.03
N ASN A 193 11.08 6.84 -21.42
CA ASN A 193 11.30 8.02 -22.26
C ASN A 193 12.06 9.14 -21.52
N LEU A 194 11.90 9.23 -20.20
CA LEU A 194 12.58 10.24 -19.38
C LEU A 194 14.01 9.84 -18.97
N CYS A 195 14.38 8.57 -19.20
CA CYS A 195 15.70 8.05 -18.83
C CYS A 195 16.73 8.21 -19.94
N ASP A 196 17.98 8.39 -19.55
CA ASP A 196 19.17 8.11 -20.38
C ASP A 196 19.97 6.91 -19.82
N ASN A 197 21.17 6.68 -20.33
CA ASN A 197 22.03 5.55 -19.91
C ASN A 197 22.61 5.71 -18.48
N GLU A 198 22.57 6.92 -17.94
CA GLU A 198 23.06 7.25 -16.58
C GLU A 198 21.93 7.27 -15.55
N THR A 199 20.69 7.27 -16.00
CA THR A 199 19.52 7.30 -15.11
C THR A 199 19.35 5.97 -14.39
N THR A 200 19.20 6.05 -13.07
CA THR A 200 18.76 4.93 -12.23
C THR A 200 17.31 5.12 -11.82
N ILE A 201 16.52 4.06 -11.89
CA ILE A 201 15.12 4.03 -11.47
C ILE A 201 15.03 3.15 -10.23
N ALA A 202 14.52 3.68 -9.11
CA ALA A 202 14.33 2.96 -7.87
C ALA A 202 12.83 2.94 -7.50
N ILE A 203 12.21 1.78 -7.56
CA ILE A 203 10.81 1.58 -7.22
C ILE A 203 10.72 0.79 -5.93
N LEU A 204 9.97 1.33 -4.95
CA LEU A 204 9.61 0.63 -3.72
C LEU A 204 8.10 0.39 -3.71
N THR A 205 7.68 -0.86 -3.65
CA THR A 205 6.26 -1.23 -3.68
C THR A 205 5.96 -2.43 -2.78
N GLY A 206 4.69 -2.70 -2.51
CA GLY A 206 4.28 -3.92 -1.80
C GLY A 206 4.77 -5.17 -2.52
N TYR A 207 5.25 -6.15 -1.75
CA TYR A 207 5.70 -7.45 -2.25
C TYR A 207 4.72 -8.52 -1.76
N HIS A 208 3.75 -8.85 -2.60
CA HIS A 208 2.65 -9.73 -2.20
C HIS A 208 3.09 -11.12 -1.70
N PRO A 209 4.21 -11.74 -2.19
CA PRO A 209 4.61 -13.03 -1.65
C PRO A 209 4.94 -12.98 -0.15
N ASP A 210 5.57 -11.92 0.33
CA ASP A 210 5.83 -11.75 1.76
C ASP A 210 4.58 -11.36 2.53
N GLN A 211 3.80 -10.42 2.00
CA GLN A 211 2.56 -9.96 2.63
C GLN A 211 1.57 -11.10 2.85
N PHE A 212 1.30 -11.91 1.82
CA PHE A 212 0.38 -13.03 1.97
C PHE A 212 0.92 -14.17 2.86
N ARG A 213 2.25 -14.36 2.92
CA ARG A 213 2.84 -15.35 3.85
C ARG A 213 2.64 -14.98 5.32
N VAL A 214 2.56 -13.70 5.64
CA VAL A 214 2.22 -13.21 6.99
C VAL A 214 0.74 -12.89 7.14
N ASN A 215 -0.09 -13.38 6.22
CA ASN A 215 -1.55 -13.18 6.22
C ASN A 215 -2.00 -11.71 6.14
N MET A 216 -1.19 -10.85 5.53
CA MET A 216 -1.49 -9.42 5.32
C MET A 216 -2.38 -9.22 4.07
N PHE A 217 -3.47 -9.94 4.00
CA PHE A 217 -4.44 -9.84 2.90
C PHE A 217 -5.28 -8.55 2.98
N ASP A 218 -5.34 -7.93 4.14
CA ASP A 218 -6.04 -6.67 4.40
C ASP A 218 -5.42 -5.48 3.65
N PHE A 219 -4.23 -5.66 3.05
CA PHE A 219 -3.64 -4.73 2.08
C PHE A 219 -4.19 -4.89 0.65
N VAL A 220 -5.16 -5.80 0.44
CA VAL A 220 -5.98 -5.82 -0.76
C VAL A 220 -7.13 -4.83 -0.57
N TYR A 221 -7.03 -3.68 -1.21
CA TYR A 221 -8.05 -2.62 -1.24
C TYR A 221 -8.00 -1.86 -2.57
N HIS A 222 -9.03 -1.11 -2.89
CA HIS A 222 -9.31 -0.62 -4.25
C HIS A 222 -8.24 0.31 -4.83
N GLU A 223 -7.46 0.99 -4.01
CA GLU A 223 -6.35 1.83 -4.45
C GLU A 223 -5.13 1.01 -4.91
N HIS A 224 -4.96 -0.21 -4.39
CA HIS A 224 -3.89 -1.12 -4.80
C HIS A 224 -4.37 -1.99 -5.97
N VAL A 225 -4.23 -1.50 -7.19
CA VAL A 225 -4.72 -2.22 -8.39
C VAL A 225 -3.76 -3.30 -8.89
N SER A 226 -2.49 -3.28 -8.45
CA SER A 226 -1.44 -4.23 -8.88
C SER A 226 -0.67 -4.81 -7.70
N TYR A 227 -0.37 -6.12 -7.73
CA TYR A 227 0.32 -6.88 -6.68
C TYR A 227 1.59 -7.48 -7.25
N PHE A 228 2.73 -6.90 -6.91
CA PHE A 228 3.99 -7.15 -7.60
C PHE A 228 4.80 -8.32 -7.06
N THR A 229 5.50 -8.97 -7.99
CA THR A 229 6.63 -9.88 -7.79
C THR A 229 7.89 -9.30 -8.46
N CYS A 230 9.05 -9.89 -8.23
CA CYS A 230 10.29 -9.54 -8.94
C CYS A 230 10.14 -9.80 -10.45
N GLN A 231 9.47 -10.89 -10.83
CA GLN A 231 9.25 -11.24 -12.24
C GLN A 231 8.41 -10.19 -12.97
N ASP A 232 7.50 -9.48 -12.30
CA ASP A 232 6.72 -8.41 -12.91
C ASP A 232 7.60 -7.25 -13.37
N PHE A 233 8.62 -6.90 -12.57
CA PHE A 233 9.60 -5.88 -12.94
C PHE A 233 10.57 -6.33 -14.04
N ILE A 234 10.88 -7.63 -14.13
CA ILE A 234 11.61 -8.20 -15.28
C ILE A 234 10.77 -8.02 -16.54
N ASN A 235 9.50 -8.44 -16.53
CA ASN A 235 8.60 -8.35 -17.67
C ASN A 235 8.36 -6.90 -18.12
N LEU A 236 8.16 -5.98 -17.17
CA LEU A 236 8.00 -4.54 -17.44
C LEU A 236 9.29 -3.94 -18.01
N GLY A 237 10.44 -4.31 -17.43
CA GLY A 237 11.74 -3.87 -17.92
C GLY A 237 11.95 -4.27 -19.39
N GLU A 238 11.81 -5.55 -19.70
CA GLU A 238 11.97 -6.08 -21.07
C GLU A 238 11.06 -5.38 -22.07
N LYS A 239 9.80 -5.10 -21.68
CA LYS A 239 8.81 -4.44 -22.55
C LYS A 239 9.21 -3.01 -22.94
N TYR A 240 9.88 -2.28 -22.05
CA TYR A 240 10.21 -0.86 -22.23
C TYR A 240 11.70 -0.57 -22.40
N GLY A 241 12.51 -1.59 -22.73
CA GLY A 241 13.96 -1.43 -22.92
C GLY A 241 14.72 -1.05 -21.64
N LEU A 242 14.19 -1.44 -20.51
CA LEU A 242 14.82 -1.34 -19.21
C LEU A 242 15.28 -2.72 -18.75
N ILE A 243 16.22 -2.76 -17.86
CA ILE A 243 16.68 -4.01 -17.23
C ILE A 243 16.60 -3.86 -15.70
N LEU A 244 16.06 -4.87 -15.02
CA LEU A 244 16.08 -4.97 -13.57
C LEU A 244 17.49 -5.39 -13.14
N VAL A 245 18.26 -4.46 -12.56
CA VAL A 245 19.66 -4.70 -12.19
C VAL A 245 19.82 -5.14 -10.74
N ASP A 246 18.87 -4.80 -9.86
CA ASP A 246 18.85 -5.24 -8.46
C ASP A 246 17.41 -5.38 -7.96
N ALA A 247 17.18 -6.31 -7.04
CA ALA A 247 15.88 -6.54 -6.41
C ALA A 247 16.07 -6.98 -4.97
N GLN A 248 15.55 -6.22 -4.01
CA GLN A 248 15.71 -6.49 -2.58
C GLN A 248 14.36 -6.50 -1.86
N ARG A 249 14.18 -7.51 -0.99
CA ARG A 249 13.05 -7.58 -0.07
C ARG A 249 13.31 -6.67 1.12
N ILE A 250 12.38 -5.77 1.40
CA ILE A 250 12.45 -4.78 2.50
C ILE A 250 11.32 -5.07 3.48
N GLY A 251 11.62 -5.11 4.79
CA GLY A 251 10.64 -5.45 5.84
C GLY A 251 9.60 -4.37 6.15
N LEU A 252 9.38 -3.38 5.27
CA LEU A 252 8.37 -2.35 5.46
C LEU A 252 6.98 -2.84 5.04
N LYS A 253 5.95 -2.36 5.70
CA LYS A 253 4.53 -2.62 5.37
C LYS A 253 4.25 -4.11 5.12
N GLY A 254 4.76 -4.98 6.00
CA GLY A 254 4.57 -6.44 5.93
C GLY A 254 5.34 -7.16 4.85
N GLY A 255 6.14 -6.46 4.07
CA GLY A 255 6.95 -6.94 2.96
C GLY A 255 6.83 -6.02 1.76
N SER A 256 7.97 -5.48 1.35
CA SER A 256 8.10 -4.61 0.18
C SER A 256 9.25 -5.08 -0.69
N LEU A 257 9.17 -4.74 -1.98
CA LEU A 257 10.21 -4.97 -2.97
C LEU A 257 10.80 -3.63 -3.37
N ARG A 258 12.12 -3.49 -3.25
CA ARG A 258 12.90 -2.44 -3.89
C ARG A 258 13.44 -2.97 -5.20
N ALA A 259 12.97 -2.45 -6.32
CA ALA A 259 13.41 -2.78 -7.66
C ALA A 259 14.26 -1.64 -8.23
N ILE A 260 15.48 -1.94 -8.68
CA ILE A 260 16.37 -0.98 -9.34
C ILE A 260 16.45 -1.33 -10.82
N LEU A 261 16.00 -0.40 -11.68
CA LEU A 261 16.04 -0.56 -13.12
C LEU A 261 16.96 0.50 -13.75
N ARG A 262 17.47 0.17 -14.94
CA ARG A 262 18.27 1.06 -15.81
C ARG A 262 17.91 0.82 -17.26
N LYS A 263 18.31 1.72 -18.16
CA LYS A 263 18.26 1.42 -19.59
C LYS A 263 19.10 0.19 -19.90
N GLN A 264 18.54 -0.69 -20.72
CA GLN A 264 19.26 -1.89 -21.16
C GLN A 264 20.40 -1.48 -22.11
N THR A 265 21.61 -1.86 -21.73
CA THR A 265 22.80 -1.71 -22.57
C THR A 265 23.50 -3.06 -22.68
N ALA A 266 24.40 -3.22 -23.67
CA ALA A 266 25.15 -4.46 -23.86
C ALA A 266 26.00 -4.88 -22.62
N HIS A 267 26.25 -3.97 -21.69
CA HIS A 267 27.11 -4.17 -20.53
C HIS A 267 26.41 -3.93 -19.19
N SER A 268 25.06 -3.96 -19.14
CA SER A 268 24.31 -3.76 -17.90
C SER A 268 24.51 -4.97 -16.97
N PRO A 269 25.24 -4.86 -15.86
CA PRO A 269 25.38 -5.97 -14.92
C PRO A 269 24.05 -6.20 -14.17
N ILE A 270 23.63 -7.44 -14.09
CA ILE A 270 22.50 -7.86 -13.26
C ILE A 270 23.06 -8.40 -11.95
N ASN A 271 22.59 -7.89 -10.81
CA ASN A 271 22.91 -8.46 -9.51
C ASN A 271 22.34 -9.88 -9.40
N GLY A 272 23.11 -10.80 -8.87
CA GLY A 272 22.66 -12.18 -8.62
C GLY A 272 21.41 -12.28 -7.71
N ASP A 273 21.07 -11.22 -6.98
CA ASP A 273 19.86 -11.15 -6.15
C ASP A 273 18.58 -11.20 -6.97
N VAL A 274 18.55 -10.61 -8.16
CA VAL A 274 17.41 -10.70 -9.10
C VAL A 274 17.14 -12.17 -9.46
N GLY A 275 18.17 -12.90 -9.87
CA GLY A 275 18.02 -14.32 -10.23
C GLY A 275 17.62 -15.19 -9.04
N ARG A 276 18.21 -14.95 -7.86
CA ARG A 276 17.84 -15.66 -6.63
C ARG A 276 16.40 -15.42 -6.22
N LEU A 277 15.93 -14.17 -6.31
CA LEU A 277 14.57 -13.81 -5.94
C LEU A 277 13.55 -14.40 -6.92
N ALA A 278 13.82 -14.35 -8.23
CA ALA A 278 12.95 -14.97 -9.24
C ALA A 278 12.88 -16.51 -9.06
N GLN A 279 14.00 -17.16 -8.72
CA GLN A 279 14.01 -18.60 -8.39
C GLN A 279 13.20 -18.89 -7.12
N PHE A 280 13.31 -18.07 -6.08
CA PHE A 280 12.52 -18.20 -4.86
C PHE A 280 11.02 -18.06 -5.13
N GLU A 281 10.59 -17.09 -5.95
CA GLU A 281 9.20 -16.91 -6.38
C GLU A 281 8.68 -18.13 -7.15
N ASN A 282 9.49 -18.68 -8.06
CA ASN A 282 9.16 -19.90 -8.79
C ASN A 282 9.05 -21.12 -7.88
N TRP A 283 9.95 -21.28 -6.91
CA TRP A 283 9.89 -22.34 -5.92
C TRP A 283 8.64 -22.28 -5.04
N LEU A 284 8.23 -21.08 -4.62
CA LEU A 284 6.98 -20.86 -3.89
C LEU A 284 5.74 -20.96 -4.78
N ASN A 285 5.92 -20.96 -6.09
CA ASN A 285 4.84 -20.95 -7.08
C ASN A 285 3.85 -19.77 -6.90
N VAL A 286 4.36 -18.60 -6.51
CA VAL A 286 3.55 -17.43 -6.11
C VAL A 286 2.68 -16.85 -7.22
N ARG A 287 2.94 -17.22 -8.49
CA ARG A 287 2.20 -16.80 -9.67
C ARG A 287 1.25 -17.87 -10.18
N SER A 288 0.62 -18.62 -9.28
CA SER A 288 -0.31 -19.71 -9.61
C SER A 288 -1.62 -19.59 -8.85
N ALA A 289 -2.69 -20.14 -9.41
CA ALA A 289 -3.98 -20.25 -8.76
C ALA A 289 -3.90 -21.08 -7.45
N ASN A 290 -3.02 -22.06 -7.38
CA ASN A 290 -2.81 -22.88 -6.18
C ASN A 290 -2.27 -22.05 -5.00
N TRP A 291 -1.31 -21.14 -5.25
CA TRP A 291 -0.82 -20.21 -4.24
C TRP A 291 -1.96 -19.39 -3.64
N PHE A 292 -2.78 -18.77 -4.48
CA PHE A 292 -3.91 -17.96 -4.03
C PHE A 292 -5.01 -18.78 -3.35
N SER A 293 -5.22 -20.04 -3.77
CA SER A 293 -6.11 -20.95 -3.07
C SER A 293 -5.65 -21.21 -1.63
N ASP A 294 -4.35 -21.37 -1.40
CA ASP A 294 -3.81 -21.55 -0.05
C ASP A 294 -3.86 -20.26 0.78
N VAL A 295 -3.62 -19.11 0.16
CA VAL A 295 -3.86 -17.79 0.79
C VAL A 295 -5.33 -17.65 1.22
N HIS A 296 -6.28 -18.02 0.36
CA HIS A 296 -7.72 -17.97 0.70
C HIS A 296 -8.05 -18.86 1.90
N LYS A 297 -7.55 -20.11 1.92
CA LYS A 297 -7.73 -21.00 3.07
C LYS A 297 -7.14 -20.42 4.36
N GLN A 298 -5.98 -19.77 4.28
CA GLN A 298 -5.35 -19.10 5.42
C GLN A 298 -6.22 -17.94 5.95
N ILE A 299 -6.77 -17.10 5.06
CA ILE A 299 -7.71 -16.03 5.41
C ILE A 299 -8.94 -16.60 6.14
N LYS A 300 -9.57 -17.64 5.56
CA LYS A 300 -10.76 -18.28 6.16
C LYS A 300 -10.48 -18.91 7.53
N ARG A 301 -9.31 -19.51 7.72
CA ARG A 301 -8.89 -20.03 9.03
C ARG A 301 -8.74 -18.91 10.07
N ALA A 302 -8.07 -17.82 9.70
CA ALA A 302 -7.90 -16.66 10.61
C ALA A 302 -9.26 -16.04 10.95
N GLN A 303 -10.16 -15.88 9.97
CA GLN A 303 -11.53 -15.43 10.19
C GLN A 303 -12.23 -16.30 11.23
N GLN A 304 -12.29 -17.62 11.03
CA GLN A 304 -12.97 -18.55 11.94
C GLN A 304 -12.35 -18.54 13.34
N GLN A 305 -11.03 -18.51 13.42
CA GLN A 305 -10.33 -18.45 14.71
C GLN A 305 -10.61 -17.15 15.47
N THR A 306 -10.69 -16.01 14.77
CA THR A 306 -11.05 -14.72 15.37
C THR A 306 -12.46 -14.77 15.99
N HIS A 307 -13.45 -15.29 15.24
CA HIS A 307 -14.80 -15.45 15.78
C HIS A 307 -14.84 -16.39 16.97
N ASN A 308 -14.15 -17.53 16.90
CA ASN A 308 -14.09 -18.48 18.02
C ASN A 308 -13.50 -17.85 19.30
N LEU A 309 -12.46 -17.02 19.15
CA LEU A 309 -11.87 -16.30 20.31
C LEU A 309 -12.86 -15.28 20.91
N LEU A 310 -13.58 -14.53 20.07
CA LEU A 310 -14.61 -13.59 20.54
C LEU A 310 -15.73 -14.30 21.30
N ASP A 311 -16.16 -15.47 20.82
CA ASP A 311 -17.17 -16.28 21.47
C ASP A 311 -16.64 -16.90 22.79
N GLN A 312 -15.40 -17.37 22.79
CA GLN A 312 -14.73 -17.95 23.97
C GLN A 312 -14.59 -16.95 25.13
N VAL A 313 -14.27 -15.67 24.81
CA VAL A 313 -14.15 -14.65 25.85
C VAL A 313 -15.51 -14.06 26.28
N GLY A 314 -16.60 -14.48 25.62
CA GLY A 314 -17.94 -13.98 25.93
C GLY A 314 -18.09 -12.49 25.65
N ALA A 315 -17.38 -11.99 24.63
CA ALA A 315 -17.37 -10.56 24.28
C ALA A 315 -18.76 -10.05 23.93
N THR A 316 -19.23 -9.05 24.64
CA THR A 316 -20.57 -8.44 24.46
C THR A 316 -20.49 -7.02 23.94
N ARG A 317 -19.49 -6.25 24.37
CA ARG A 317 -19.26 -4.86 23.95
C ARG A 317 -17.84 -4.73 23.37
N ILE A 318 -17.74 -4.81 22.07
CA ILE A 318 -16.47 -4.94 21.35
C ILE A 318 -16.09 -3.62 20.67
N VAL A 319 -14.87 -3.17 20.89
CA VAL A 319 -14.24 -2.05 20.17
C VAL A 319 -13.23 -2.59 19.15
N GLY A 320 -13.29 -2.09 17.90
CA GLY A 320 -12.22 -2.27 16.93
C GLY A 320 -11.17 -1.15 17.05
N TYR A 321 -9.90 -1.48 17.32
CA TYR A 321 -8.84 -0.48 17.48
C TYR A 321 -8.08 -0.28 16.16
N GLY A 322 -8.19 0.89 15.59
CA GLY A 322 -7.61 1.33 14.32
C GLY A 322 -8.66 1.61 13.25
N VAL A 323 -8.39 2.62 12.43
CA VAL A 323 -9.24 3.02 11.30
C VAL A 323 -8.33 3.35 10.11
N SER A 324 -8.39 2.55 9.05
CA SER A 324 -7.58 2.74 7.84
C SER A 324 -8.17 1.96 6.65
N HIS A 325 -7.57 2.05 5.48
CA HIS A 325 -7.92 1.24 4.31
C HIS A 325 -7.92 -0.26 4.62
N SER A 326 -6.83 -0.76 5.20
CA SER A 326 -6.67 -2.18 5.55
C SER A 326 -7.67 -2.62 6.62
N VAL A 327 -7.98 -1.76 7.59
CA VAL A 327 -9.01 -2.04 8.60
C VAL A 327 -10.39 -2.20 7.95
N THR A 328 -10.73 -1.36 6.98
CA THR A 328 -11.99 -1.52 6.23
C THR A 328 -12.05 -2.88 5.54
N THR A 329 -10.98 -3.29 4.85
CA THR A 329 -10.91 -4.63 4.24
C THR A 329 -11.08 -5.72 5.30
N LEU A 330 -10.36 -5.65 6.41
CA LEU A 330 -10.42 -6.66 7.47
C LEU A 330 -11.82 -6.80 8.07
N ILE A 331 -12.51 -5.68 8.34
CA ILE A 331 -13.89 -5.66 8.84
C ILE A 331 -14.80 -6.49 7.93
N TYR A 332 -14.80 -6.19 6.62
CA TYR A 332 -15.72 -6.85 5.68
C TYR A 332 -15.31 -8.28 5.35
N GLN A 333 -14.02 -8.58 5.22
CA GLN A 333 -13.57 -9.94 4.94
C GLN A 333 -13.82 -10.89 6.11
N PHE A 334 -13.79 -10.39 7.33
CA PHE A 334 -14.06 -11.20 8.53
C PHE A 334 -15.50 -11.10 9.02
N GLY A 335 -16.35 -10.20 8.45
CA GLY A 335 -17.73 -9.99 8.90
C GLY A 335 -17.80 -9.42 10.33
N LEU A 336 -16.86 -8.52 10.65
CA LEU A 336 -16.77 -7.92 11.98
C LEU A 336 -17.66 -6.70 12.16
N ASP A 337 -18.25 -6.19 11.08
CA ASP A 337 -19.23 -5.09 11.10
C ASP A 337 -20.49 -5.41 11.93
N ASN A 338 -20.79 -6.71 12.13
CA ASN A 338 -21.89 -7.18 12.98
C ASN A 338 -21.47 -7.55 14.41
N ARG A 339 -20.18 -7.45 14.74
CA ARG A 339 -19.61 -7.82 16.04
C ARG A 339 -19.05 -6.62 16.79
N ILE A 340 -18.49 -5.67 16.08
CA ILE A 340 -17.90 -4.43 16.62
C ILE A 340 -19.02 -3.42 16.86
N GLU A 341 -19.07 -2.85 18.05
CA GLU A 341 -20.03 -1.78 18.41
C GLU A 341 -19.53 -0.41 17.93
N VAL A 342 -18.23 -0.13 18.11
CA VAL A 342 -17.58 1.11 17.71
C VAL A 342 -16.14 0.85 17.27
N LEU A 343 -15.56 1.78 16.53
CA LEU A 343 -14.13 1.84 16.25
C LEU A 343 -13.47 2.89 17.12
N THR A 344 -12.15 2.78 17.29
CA THR A 344 -11.34 3.79 17.93
C THR A 344 -10.04 4.03 17.17
N ASP A 345 -9.51 5.25 17.23
CA ASP A 345 -8.24 5.63 16.60
C ASP A 345 -7.61 6.77 17.39
N ASP A 346 -6.28 6.75 17.54
CA ASP A 346 -5.54 7.81 18.22
C ASP A 346 -5.51 9.12 17.43
N ASN A 347 -5.68 9.06 16.10
CA ASN A 347 -5.71 10.25 15.26
C ASN A 347 -7.00 11.05 15.48
N PRO A 348 -6.94 12.26 16.05
CA PRO A 348 -8.13 13.05 16.35
C PRO A 348 -8.93 13.48 15.08
N ARG A 349 -8.29 13.49 13.90
CA ARG A 349 -8.96 13.80 12.63
C ARG A 349 -9.95 12.71 12.20
N ARG A 350 -9.82 11.48 12.72
CA ARG A 350 -10.70 10.33 12.45
C ARG A 350 -11.83 10.19 13.47
N GLN A 351 -11.62 10.72 14.68
CA GLN A 351 -12.59 10.66 15.77
C GLN A 351 -13.86 11.47 15.45
N LYS A 352 -14.99 11.04 16.00
CA LYS A 352 -16.35 11.59 15.80
C LYS A 352 -16.88 11.42 14.37
N LYS A 353 -16.22 10.61 13.55
CA LYS A 353 -16.66 10.24 12.21
C LYS A 353 -17.19 8.82 12.19
N PHE A 354 -17.68 8.38 11.02
CA PHE A 354 -18.32 7.09 10.82
C PHE A 354 -17.62 6.32 9.73
N ALA A 355 -17.35 5.02 9.99
CA ALA A 355 -16.67 4.13 9.06
C ALA A 355 -17.53 3.79 7.83
N PRO A 356 -16.92 3.68 6.63
CA PRO A 356 -17.64 3.53 5.38
C PRO A 356 -18.45 2.22 5.34
N GLY A 357 -19.70 2.32 4.89
CA GLY A 357 -20.62 1.22 4.67
C GLY A 357 -21.22 0.62 5.95
N SER A 358 -20.47 0.53 7.04
CA SER A 358 -20.94 -0.01 8.33
C SER A 358 -21.61 1.04 9.23
N GLY A 359 -21.22 2.31 9.09
CA GLY A 359 -21.69 3.36 9.99
C GLY A 359 -21.11 3.26 11.42
N LEU A 360 -20.14 2.39 11.67
CA LEU A 360 -19.47 2.30 12.97
C LEU A 360 -18.84 3.64 13.35
N SER A 361 -19.21 4.19 14.51
CA SER A 361 -18.66 5.46 14.99
C SER A 361 -17.21 5.29 15.43
N VAL A 362 -16.39 6.33 15.24
CA VAL A 362 -14.99 6.36 15.68
C VAL A 362 -14.88 7.19 16.95
N ILE A 363 -14.54 6.56 18.06
CA ILE A 363 -14.41 7.19 19.37
C ILE A 363 -12.95 7.49 19.72
N ASN A 364 -12.74 8.33 20.72
CA ASN A 364 -11.43 8.53 21.36
C ASN A 364 -11.08 7.28 22.19
N PRO A 365 -9.82 6.79 22.21
CA PRO A 365 -9.40 5.61 22.97
C PRO A 365 -9.76 5.64 24.46
N GLN A 366 -9.78 6.82 25.08
CA GLN A 366 -10.16 6.98 26.49
C GLN A 366 -11.58 6.48 26.78
N LYS A 367 -12.47 6.57 25.79
CA LYS A 367 -13.86 6.11 25.89
C LYS A 367 -13.99 4.59 26.06
N ILE A 368 -12.97 3.82 25.70
CA ILE A 368 -12.98 2.35 25.86
C ILE A 368 -13.26 1.98 27.34
N THR A 369 -12.60 2.65 28.27
CA THR A 369 -12.76 2.39 29.70
C THR A 369 -13.93 3.15 30.30
N GLU A 370 -14.16 4.41 29.89
CA GLU A 370 -15.26 5.23 30.39
C GLU A 370 -16.64 4.65 30.08
N ASP A 371 -16.83 4.11 28.88
CA ASP A 371 -18.10 3.57 28.39
C ASP A 371 -18.23 2.05 28.71
N GLY A 372 -17.23 1.44 29.36
CA GLY A 372 -17.31 0.06 29.88
C GLY A 372 -17.28 -1.03 28.80
N PHE A 373 -16.46 -0.88 27.77
CA PHE A 373 -16.24 -1.97 26.80
C PHE A 373 -15.48 -3.13 27.44
N ASP A 374 -15.84 -4.36 27.08
CA ASP A 374 -15.27 -5.58 27.67
C ASP A 374 -14.19 -6.23 26.80
N SER A 375 -14.18 -5.89 25.51
CA SER A 375 -13.25 -6.51 24.56
C SER A 375 -12.77 -5.54 23.49
N VAL A 376 -11.50 -5.66 23.12
CA VAL A 376 -10.87 -4.91 22.01
C VAL A 376 -10.35 -5.87 20.96
N ILE A 377 -10.70 -5.63 19.68
CA ILE A 377 -10.05 -6.27 18.55
C ILE A 377 -9.01 -5.31 18.00
N ILE A 378 -7.73 -5.72 17.92
CA ILE A 378 -6.65 -4.92 17.34
C ILE A 378 -6.77 -4.98 15.81
N MET A 379 -7.46 -4.01 15.21
CA MET A 379 -7.68 -3.94 13.77
C MET A 379 -6.41 -3.45 13.03
N ALA A 380 -5.70 -2.47 13.60
CA ALA A 380 -4.41 -2.01 13.10
C ALA A 380 -3.27 -2.89 13.64
N TRP A 381 -3.36 -4.19 13.40
CA TRP A 381 -2.54 -5.25 13.98
C TRP A 381 -1.03 -5.11 13.74
N GLN A 382 -0.60 -4.38 12.71
CA GLN A 382 0.81 -4.07 12.46
C GLN A 382 1.42 -3.17 13.55
N HIS A 383 0.57 -2.55 14.35
CA HIS A 383 0.93 -1.67 15.48
C HIS A 383 0.50 -2.24 16.83
N ASP A 384 0.32 -3.56 16.91
CA ASP A 384 -0.21 -4.27 18.07
C ASP A 384 0.51 -3.91 19.39
N ALA A 385 1.84 -3.88 19.37
CA ALA A 385 2.62 -3.54 20.56
C ALA A 385 2.30 -2.13 21.11
N LEU A 386 2.19 -1.13 20.22
CA LEU A 386 1.85 0.25 20.58
C LEU A 386 0.40 0.33 21.09
N ILE A 387 -0.52 -0.37 20.45
CA ILE A 387 -1.94 -0.40 20.84
C ILE A 387 -2.09 -1.08 22.21
N ILE A 388 -1.40 -2.19 22.45
CA ILE A 388 -1.43 -2.89 23.75
C ILE A 388 -0.87 -1.97 24.88
N GLU A 389 0.20 -1.24 24.61
CA GLU A 389 0.75 -0.28 25.54
C GLU A 389 -0.26 0.84 25.82
N ARG A 390 -0.88 1.39 24.79
CA ARG A 390 -1.92 2.41 24.90
C ARG A 390 -3.12 1.93 25.72
N LEU A 391 -3.57 0.70 25.50
CA LEU A 391 -4.66 0.08 26.27
C LEU A 391 -4.30 -0.06 27.76
N LYS A 392 -3.04 -0.34 28.10
CA LYS A 392 -2.56 -0.36 29.49
C LYS A 392 -2.57 1.04 30.11
N GLU A 393 -2.09 2.06 29.38
CA GLU A 393 -2.07 3.45 29.84
C GLU A 393 -3.46 3.96 30.22
N ILE A 394 -4.49 3.63 29.43
CA ILE A 394 -5.87 4.03 29.73
C ILE A 394 -6.56 3.13 30.76
N GLY A 395 -5.84 2.14 31.33
CA GLY A 395 -6.38 1.24 32.36
C GLY A 395 -7.38 0.21 31.85
N PHE A 396 -7.39 -0.11 30.54
CA PHE A 396 -8.28 -1.15 30.00
C PHE A 396 -7.97 -2.51 30.61
N SER A 397 -9.00 -3.23 31.08
CA SER A 397 -8.86 -4.52 31.78
C SER A 397 -9.58 -5.69 31.10
N GLY A 398 -10.23 -5.43 29.98
CA GLY A 398 -10.96 -6.45 29.21
C GLY A 398 -10.06 -7.33 28.35
N SER A 399 -10.68 -8.15 27.51
CA SER A 399 -10.02 -9.07 26.60
C SER A 399 -9.47 -8.34 25.37
N ILE A 400 -8.27 -8.74 24.92
CA ILE A 400 -7.64 -8.18 23.70
C ILE A 400 -7.48 -9.31 22.70
N VAL A 401 -8.20 -9.22 21.58
CA VAL A 401 -8.14 -10.17 20.48
C VAL A 401 -7.36 -9.58 19.31
N GLN A 402 -6.33 -10.28 18.87
CA GLN A 402 -5.57 -9.95 17.67
C GLN A 402 -6.02 -10.87 16.54
N PRO A 403 -6.59 -10.34 15.42
CA PRO A 403 -7.10 -11.16 14.33
C PRO A 403 -5.99 -11.67 13.39
N LEU A 404 -4.91 -10.90 13.24
CA LEU A 404 -3.81 -11.13 12.31
C LEU A 404 -2.45 -10.88 12.99
N PRO A 405 -1.34 -11.48 12.50
CA PRO A 405 -1.22 -12.42 11.37
C PRO A 405 -1.80 -13.80 11.69
N ARG A 406 -1.99 -14.10 12.95
CA ARG A 406 -2.67 -15.30 13.50
C ARG A 406 -3.61 -14.84 14.59
N ALA A 407 -4.82 -15.37 14.58
CA ALA A 407 -5.77 -15.06 15.63
C ALA A 407 -5.21 -15.47 17.00
N ALA A 408 -5.15 -14.53 17.92
CA ALA A 408 -4.60 -14.73 19.26
C ALA A 408 -5.38 -13.93 20.31
N LEU A 409 -5.46 -14.47 21.51
CA LEU A 409 -5.91 -13.77 22.69
C LEU A 409 -4.67 -13.31 23.46
N THR A 410 -4.59 -12.01 23.74
CA THR A 410 -3.55 -11.49 24.61
C THR A 410 -4.00 -11.72 26.06
N GLU A 411 -3.47 -12.76 26.69
CA GLU A 411 -3.68 -12.98 28.12
C GLU A 411 -2.93 -11.93 28.92
N ARG A 412 -3.61 -11.29 29.85
CA ARG A 412 -2.93 -10.51 30.88
C ARG A 412 -2.16 -11.47 31.80
N LYS A 413 -0.85 -11.27 31.91
CA LYS A 413 -0.18 -11.67 33.15
C LYS A 413 -0.76 -10.80 34.27
N SER A 414 -1.58 -11.43 35.10
CA SER A 414 -2.12 -10.88 36.36
C SER A 414 -1.01 -10.31 37.25
#